data_48070d33c988705628dbfb9112be3b72
#
_entry.id   48070d33c988705628dbfb9112be3b72
#
_cell.length_a   1.000
_cell.length_b   1.000
_cell.length_c   1.000
_cell.angle_alpha   90.00
_cell.angle_beta   90.00
_cell.angle_gamma   90.00
#
_symmetry.space_group_name_H-M   'P 1'
#
loop_
_entity.id
_entity.type
_entity.pdbx_description
1 polymer ?
#
loop_
_entity_poly.entity_id
_entity_poly.type
_entity_poly.pdbx_seq_one_letter_code
_entity_poly.pdbx_strand_id
1 'polypeptide(L)'
;MSSRVNFKKLTRSLLSLLALLLAITSFVVAQPQKPNSQKSVKPRPEFTLQVTNEGLIGVSLKAEKASLSRIAADLSRKLKVPVLVGPSAQTHEITVDFKDLTLEPALHLLAPQVFVDYEINPAPGVQSRAVGIYLNGLEDSEPAVGALVPSKSETILIEGHTEDEGPKVNEDEPTKIVYEQNSLTVSAKRQPLSVVLYRIAHEMHIPFELKWETTELVDVNIDKLPLEEAMPRLSPHVRLFVRANLQKFERQPFRMVLVRPREAGPTGAE
;
A
#
# COMPACT_ATOMS: atom_id res chain seq x y z
N MET A 1 45.94 55.37 -45.90
CA MET A 1 46.93 54.32 -46.13
C MET A 1 46.18 52.96 -46.05
N SER A 2 45.94 52.41 -47.24
CA SER A 2 45.12 51.18 -47.40
C SER A 2 46.10 50.04 -47.71
N SER A 3 46.22 49.10 -46.77
CA SER A 3 47.09 47.91 -46.91
C SER A 3 46.24 46.81 -47.55
N ARG A 4 46.41 46.55 -48.84
CA ARG A 4 45.83 45.45 -49.55
C ARG A 4 46.65 44.19 -49.25
N VAL A 5 46.09 43.29 -48.41
CA VAL A 5 46.61 41.96 -48.12
C VAL A 5 46.37 41.06 -49.35
N ASN A 6 47.48 40.47 -49.82
CA ASN A 6 47.57 39.68 -51.07
C ASN A 6 46.97 38.30 -50.87
N PHE A 7 45.66 38.11 -51.15
CA PHE A 7 44.88 36.90 -50.93
C PHE A 7 45.32 35.66 -51.77
N LYS A 8 46.11 35.88 -52.85
CA LYS A 8 46.50 34.78 -53.76
C LYS A 8 47.61 33.86 -53.23
N LYS A 9 48.38 34.27 -52.24
CA LYS A 9 49.43 33.40 -51.64
C LYS A 9 48.90 32.50 -50.52
N LEU A 10 47.78 32.83 -49.90
CA LEU A 10 47.20 32.05 -48.79
C LEU A 10 46.49 30.79 -49.32
N THR A 11 45.86 30.84 -50.47
CA THR A 11 45.08 29.72 -51.03
C THR A 11 45.95 28.57 -51.54
N ARG A 12 47.17 28.82 -51.98
CA ARG A 12 48.09 27.76 -52.44
C ARG A 12 48.73 26.97 -51.29
N SER A 13 48.94 27.62 -50.14
CA SER A 13 49.48 26.94 -48.94
C SER A 13 48.45 26.06 -48.25
N LEU A 14 47.16 26.45 -48.31
CA LEU A 14 46.06 25.63 -47.72
C LEU A 14 45.76 24.37 -48.50
N LEU A 15 45.88 24.42 -49.85
CA LEU A 15 45.65 23.22 -50.71
C LEU A 15 46.74 22.16 -50.55
N SER A 16 48.02 22.60 -50.30
CA SER A 16 49.10 21.65 -50.06
C SER A 16 48.99 20.94 -48.70
N LEU A 17 48.47 21.63 -47.67
CA LEU A 17 48.25 21.03 -46.35
C LEU A 17 47.10 20.04 -46.35
N LEU A 18 46.04 20.29 -47.15
CA LEU A 18 44.88 19.42 -47.25
C LEU A 18 45.23 18.11 -48.02
N ALA A 19 46.11 18.18 -49.05
CA ALA A 19 46.56 17.01 -49.76
C ALA A 19 47.46 16.09 -48.93
N LEU A 20 48.23 16.61 -48.00
CA LEU A 20 49.09 15.85 -47.10
C LEU A 20 48.27 15.13 -45.99
N LEU A 21 47.18 15.72 -45.54
CA LEU A 21 46.29 15.14 -44.53
C LEU A 21 45.45 13.96 -45.08
N LEU A 22 45.17 13.96 -46.36
CA LEU A 22 44.41 12.85 -47.04
C LEU A 22 45.28 11.60 -47.34
N ALA A 23 46.60 11.73 -47.35
CA ALA A 23 47.49 10.58 -47.63
C ALA A 23 47.80 9.74 -46.36
N ILE A 24 47.48 10.21 -45.15
CA ILE A 24 47.81 9.51 -43.92
C ILE A 24 46.69 8.56 -43.46
N THR A 25 45.50 8.60 -44.09
CA THR A 25 44.31 7.84 -43.65
C THR A 25 44.19 6.44 -44.26
N SER A 26 45.16 5.97 -45.06
CA SER A 26 44.99 4.72 -45.82
C SER A 26 45.79 3.53 -45.29
N PHE A 27 46.37 3.54 -44.12
CA PHE A 27 47.04 2.37 -43.56
C PHE A 27 46.55 2.05 -42.13
N VAL A 28 45.24 1.88 -41.97
CA VAL A 28 44.73 1.10 -40.83
C VAL A 28 44.58 -0.34 -41.32
N VAL A 29 45.64 -1.11 -41.14
CA VAL A 29 45.62 -2.57 -41.25
C VAL A 29 44.57 -3.08 -40.27
N ALA A 30 43.46 -3.58 -40.79
CA ALA A 30 42.46 -4.27 -40.01
C ALA A 30 43.11 -5.52 -39.40
N GLN A 31 43.61 -5.39 -38.17
CA GLN A 31 43.89 -6.56 -37.35
C GLN A 31 42.54 -7.29 -37.12
N PRO A 32 42.46 -8.60 -37.38
CA PRO A 32 41.28 -9.36 -36.97
C PRO A 32 41.17 -9.31 -35.47
N GLN A 33 40.31 -8.42 -34.98
CA GLN A 33 39.91 -8.42 -33.55
C GLN A 33 39.31 -9.81 -33.29
N LYS A 34 40.05 -10.64 -32.53
CA LYS A 34 39.47 -11.81 -31.87
C LYS A 34 38.19 -11.33 -31.21
N PRO A 35 37.05 -11.99 -31.42
CA PRO A 35 35.83 -11.64 -30.70
C PRO A 35 36.16 -11.76 -29.21
N ASN A 36 36.35 -10.61 -28.58
CA ASN A 36 36.45 -10.53 -27.13
C ASN A 36 35.08 -11.01 -26.62
N SER A 37 35.04 -12.26 -26.20
CA SER A 37 33.92 -12.83 -25.50
C SER A 37 33.78 -12.05 -24.19
N GLN A 38 33.22 -10.81 -24.29
CA GLN A 38 32.71 -10.12 -23.13
C GLN A 38 31.68 -11.08 -22.55
N LYS A 39 32.11 -11.86 -21.55
CA LYS A 39 31.20 -12.50 -20.62
C LYS A 39 30.24 -11.40 -20.21
N SER A 40 29.03 -11.48 -20.74
CA SER A 40 27.90 -10.64 -20.29
C SER A 40 27.82 -10.81 -18.79
N VAL A 41 28.47 -9.92 -18.05
CA VAL A 41 28.33 -9.84 -16.61
C VAL A 41 26.87 -9.43 -16.43
N LYS A 42 26.02 -10.39 -16.09
CA LYS A 42 24.64 -10.11 -15.69
C LYS A 42 24.73 -9.01 -14.64
N PRO A 43 24.10 -7.84 -14.86
CA PRO A 43 24.15 -6.75 -13.89
C PRO A 43 23.69 -7.31 -12.55
N ARG A 44 24.52 -7.14 -11.53
CA ARG A 44 24.20 -7.58 -10.18
C ARG A 44 22.93 -6.84 -9.77
N PRO A 45 21.90 -7.54 -9.31
CA PRO A 45 20.67 -6.86 -8.91
C PRO A 45 21.01 -5.85 -7.78
N GLU A 46 20.54 -4.62 -7.90
CA GLU A 46 20.75 -3.55 -6.92
C GLU A 46 20.17 -3.93 -5.54
N PHE A 47 19.20 -4.83 -5.52
CA PHE A 47 18.60 -5.35 -4.29
C PHE A 47 18.09 -6.78 -4.47
N THR A 48 17.93 -7.47 -3.35
CA THR A 48 17.26 -8.76 -3.24
C THR A 48 16.20 -8.66 -2.16
N LEU A 49 14.93 -8.85 -2.52
CA LEU A 49 13.78 -8.86 -1.63
C LEU A 49 13.19 -10.26 -1.56
N GLN A 50 12.94 -10.76 -0.35
CA GLN A 50 12.22 -12.01 -0.09
C GLN A 50 11.06 -11.72 0.85
N VAL A 51 9.92 -12.35 0.60
CA VAL A 51 8.72 -12.27 1.45
C VAL A 51 8.27 -13.70 1.72
N THR A 52 8.13 -14.05 2.99
CA THR A 52 7.59 -15.33 3.45
C THR A 52 6.19 -15.10 4.01
N ASN A 53 5.26 -15.98 3.66
CA ASN A 53 3.85 -15.90 4.09
C ASN A 53 3.45 -17.11 4.95
N GLU A 54 4.40 -17.75 5.61
CA GLU A 54 4.16 -18.88 6.50
C GLU A 54 3.79 -18.36 7.90
N GLY A 55 2.52 -18.09 8.13
CA GLY A 55 2.02 -17.52 9.39
C GLY A 55 2.14 -16.00 9.43
N LEU A 56 3.15 -15.44 10.12
CA LEU A 56 3.49 -14.02 10.08
C LEU A 56 4.21 -13.67 8.77
N ILE A 57 3.84 -12.55 8.17
CA ILE A 57 4.57 -12.05 7.00
C ILE A 57 5.98 -11.67 7.42
N GLY A 58 6.97 -12.42 6.94
CA GLY A 58 8.39 -12.14 7.11
C GLY A 58 8.95 -11.43 5.87
N VAL A 59 9.75 -10.39 6.05
CA VAL A 59 10.40 -9.63 4.99
C VAL A 59 11.91 -9.65 5.21
N SER A 60 12.65 -9.99 4.15
CA SER A 60 14.12 -9.90 4.11
C SER A 60 14.52 -9.04 2.92
N LEU A 61 15.36 -8.05 3.15
CA LEU A 61 15.84 -7.15 2.11
C LEU A 61 17.34 -6.89 2.28
N LYS A 62 18.06 -7.07 1.18
CA LYS A 62 19.42 -6.58 1.01
C LYS A 62 19.44 -5.64 -0.17
N ALA A 63 19.76 -4.37 0.07
CA ALA A 63 19.79 -3.30 -0.92
C ALA A 63 21.04 -2.45 -0.74
N GLU A 64 21.67 -2.05 -1.85
CA GLU A 64 22.82 -1.15 -1.88
C GLU A 64 22.52 -0.06 -2.91
N LYS A 65 22.27 1.18 -2.44
CA LYS A 65 21.89 2.33 -3.27
C LYS A 65 20.73 2.01 -4.23
N ALA A 66 19.75 1.25 -3.74
CA ALA A 66 18.62 0.85 -4.55
C ALA A 66 17.48 1.88 -4.44
N SER A 67 16.80 2.15 -5.55
CA SER A 67 15.64 3.06 -5.57
C SER A 67 14.51 2.52 -4.70
N LEU A 68 13.98 3.34 -3.79
CA LEU A 68 12.82 3.02 -2.96
C LEU A 68 11.60 2.66 -3.82
N SER A 69 11.38 3.38 -4.91
CA SER A 69 10.25 3.12 -5.82
C SER A 69 10.33 1.72 -6.44
N ARG A 70 11.53 1.22 -6.77
CA ARG A 70 11.72 -0.14 -7.31
C ARG A 70 11.50 -1.21 -6.24
N ILE A 71 11.99 -0.97 -5.02
CA ILE A 71 11.75 -1.86 -3.87
C ILE A 71 10.25 -1.91 -3.56
N ALA A 72 9.57 -0.77 -3.52
CA ALA A 72 8.12 -0.67 -3.28
C ALA A 72 7.30 -1.43 -4.34
N ALA A 73 7.67 -1.32 -5.62
CA ALA A 73 7.02 -2.06 -6.70
C ALA A 73 7.19 -3.58 -6.56
N ASP A 74 8.38 -4.05 -6.15
CA ASP A 74 8.62 -5.49 -5.93
C ASP A 74 7.91 -5.98 -4.66
N LEU A 75 7.88 -5.17 -3.59
CA LEU A 75 7.15 -5.45 -2.36
C LEU A 75 5.64 -5.57 -2.64
N SER A 76 5.07 -4.62 -3.39
CA SER A 76 3.67 -4.65 -3.80
C SER A 76 3.30 -5.94 -4.54
N ARG A 77 4.15 -6.35 -5.49
CA ARG A 77 3.93 -7.58 -6.26
C ARG A 77 3.99 -8.85 -5.38
N LYS A 78 4.95 -8.92 -4.45
CA LYS A 78 5.14 -10.08 -3.56
C LYS A 78 4.07 -10.17 -2.48
N LEU A 79 3.70 -9.07 -1.87
CA LEU A 79 2.63 -8.99 -0.88
C LEU A 79 1.23 -9.08 -1.49
N LYS A 80 1.08 -8.77 -2.79
CA LYS A 80 -0.21 -8.57 -3.47
C LYS A 80 -1.03 -7.45 -2.81
N VAL A 81 -0.34 -6.45 -2.28
CA VAL A 81 -0.90 -5.26 -1.63
C VAL A 81 -0.34 -4.04 -2.33
N PRO A 82 -1.14 -3.05 -2.71
CA PRO A 82 -0.64 -1.83 -3.31
C PRO A 82 0.30 -1.10 -2.35
N VAL A 83 1.47 -0.69 -2.86
CA VAL A 83 2.46 0.11 -2.12
C VAL A 83 2.67 1.41 -2.89
N LEU A 84 2.35 2.53 -2.27
CA LEU A 84 2.59 3.87 -2.81
C LEU A 84 3.84 4.48 -2.15
N VAL A 85 4.60 5.20 -2.97
CA VAL A 85 5.75 6.00 -2.50
C VAL A 85 5.38 7.47 -2.66
N GLY A 86 5.50 8.22 -1.57
CA GLY A 86 5.23 9.65 -1.55
C GLY A 86 6.18 10.43 -2.46
N PRO A 87 5.75 11.59 -2.99
CA PRO A 87 6.52 12.35 -3.97
C PRO A 87 7.96 12.67 -3.54
N SER A 88 8.17 13.05 -2.28
CA SER A 88 9.51 13.40 -1.77
C SER A 88 10.40 12.16 -1.59
N ALA A 89 9.81 10.97 -1.44
CA ALA A 89 10.53 9.72 -1.25
C ALA A 89 10.83 8.96 -2.56
N GLN A 90 10.24 9.36 -3.69
CA GLN A 90 10.39 8.62 -4.97
C GLN A 90 11.82 8.52 -5.48
N THR A 91 12.62 9.54 -5.22
CA THR A 91 14.03 9.60 -5.66
C THR A 91 15.01 9.07 -4.62
N HIS A 92 14.52 8.62 -3.45
CA HIS A 92 15.39 8.13 -2.40
C HIS A 92 16.04 6.80 -2.79
N GLU A 93 17.35 6.74 -2.56
CA GLU A 93 18.15 5.53 -2.62
C GLU A 93 18.33 4.97 -1.22
N ILE A 94 18.14 3.66 -1.08
CA ILE A 94 18.23 2.98 0.21
C ILE A 94 19.41 2.01 0.22
N THR A 95 20.12 2.00 1.33
CA THR A 95 21.15 1.00 1.64
C THR A 95 20.77 0.35 2.97
N VAL A 96 20.26 -0.87 2.92
CA VAL A 96 19.81 -1.65 4.10
C VAL A 96 20.11 -3.14 3.90
N ASP A 97 20.32 -3.83 5.01
CA ASP A 97 20.46 -5.29 5.05
C ASP A 97 19.77 -5.81 6.31
N PHE A 98 18.60 -6.45 6.12
CA PHE A 98 17.86 -7.08 7.22
C PHE A 98 17.24 -8.39 6.77
N LYS A 99 16.95 -9.26 7.72
CA LYS A 99 16.45 -10.60 7.48
C LYS A 99 15.31 -10.95 8.42
N ASP A 100 14.26 -11.56 7.86
CA ASP A 100 13.10 -12.15 8.57
C ASP A 100 12.41 -11.19 9.57
N LEU A 101 12.36 -9.90 9.24
CA LEU A 101 11.58 -8.94 10.02
C LEU A 101 10.08 -9.07 9.69
N THR A 102 9.23 -8.88 10.70
CA THR A 102 7.80 -8.72 10.44
C THR A 102 7.52 -7.47 9.62
N LEU A 103 6.35 -7.39 8.99
CA LEU A 103 6.02 -6.35 8.01
C LEU A 103 6.26 -4.94 8.54
N GLU A 104 5.70 -4.57 9.69
CA GLU A 104 5.79 -3.20 10.22
C GLU A 104 7.25 -2.78 10.52
N PRO A 105 8.07 -3.55 11.28
CA PRO A 105 9.49 -3.23 11.47
C PRO A 105 10.28 -3.13 10.17
N ALA A 106 10.01 -4.00 9.18
CA ALA A 106 10.66 -3.93 7.89
C ALA A 106 10.34 -2.63 7.14
N LEU A 107 9.06 -2.19 7.15
CA LEU A 107 8.63 -0.95 6.52
C LEU A 107 9.25 0.28 7.18
N HIS A 108 9.42 0.28 8.51
CA HIS A 108 10.09 1.38 9.22
C HIS A 108 11.53 1.64 8.76
N LEU A 109 12.23 0.60 8.29
CA LEU A 109 13.59 0.75 7.75
C LEU A 109 13.62 1.31 6.33
N LEU A 110 12.47 1.36 5.63
CA LEU A 110 12.39 1.79 4.24
C LEU A 110 12.07 3.28 4.09
N ALA A 111 11.25 3.84 4.98
CA ALA A 111 10.83 5.24 4.87
C ALA A 111 10.66 5.88 6.25
N PRO A 112 10.90 7.21 6.36
CA PRO A 112 10.76 7.93 7.63
C PRO A 112 9.31 8.07 8.10
N GLN A 113 8.34 8.04 7.20
CA GLN A 113 6.92 8.03 7.52
C GLN A 113 6.25 6.87 6.80
N VAL A 114 5.59 6.01 7.56
CA VAL A 114 4.90 4.83 7.03
C VAL A 114 3.48 4.75 7.55
N PHE A 115 2.55 4.58 6.62
CA PHE A 115 1.15 4.31 6.95
C PHE A 115 0.74 2.99 6.32
N VAL A 116 -0.05 2.21 7.05
CA VAL A 116 -0.58 0.93 6.57
C VAL A 116 -2.07 0.88 6.81
N ASP A 117 -2.84 0.67 5.76
CA ASP A 117 -4.26 0.39 5.86
C ASP A 117 -4.46 -1.10 6.06
N TYR A 118 -5.16 -1.47 7.12
CA TYR A 118 -5.49 -2.85 7.46
C TYR A 118 -6.99 -3.10 7.33
N GLU A 119 -7.34 -4.28 6.89
CA GLU A 119 -8.65 -4.89 7.07
C GLU A 119 -8.58 -5.78 8.31
N ILE A 120 -9.34 -5.48 9.35
CA ILE A 120 -9.46 -6.33 10.53
C ILE A 120 -10.22 -7.59 10.13
N ASN A 121 -9.61 -8.75 10.38
CA ASN A 121 -10.24 -10.02 10.08
C ASN A 121 -11.31 -10.32 11.13
N PRO A 122 -12.56 -10.61 10.71
CA PRO A 122 -13.62 -10.96 11.64
C PRO A 122 -13.48 -12.37 12.25
N ALA A 123 -12.55 -13.21 11.77
CA ALA A 123 -12.31 -14.54 12.35
C ALA A 123 -11.42 -14.44 13.59
N PRO A 124 -11.82 -15.04 14.73
CA PRO A 124 -11.02 -15.02 15.95
C PRO A 124 -9.61 -15.61 15.74
N GLY A 125 -8.58 -14.92 16.24
CA GLY A 125 -7.19 -15.36 16.15
C GLY A 125 -6.54 -15.23 14.78
N VAL A 126 -7.25 -14.70 13.79
CA VAL A 126 -6.67 -14.39 12.47
C VAL A 126 -6.21 -12.94 12.44
N GLN A 127 -4.97 -12.76 11.98
CA GLN A 127 -4.36 -11.43 11.92
C GLN A 127 -5.05 -10.52 10.92
N SER A 128 -5.00 -9.22 11.23
CA SER A 128 -5.41 -8.15 10.30
C SER A 128 -4.59 -8.21 9.03
N ARG A 129 -5.23 -8.02 7.89
CA ARG A 129 -4.62 -8.07 6.57
C ARG A 129 -4.28 -6.67 6.09
N ALA A 130 -3.04 -6.39 5.73
CA ALA A 130 -2.68 -5.16 5.05
C ALA A 130 -3.39 -5.08 3.68
N VAL A 131 -4.00 -3.92 3.38
CA VAL A 131 -4.72 -3.64 2.13
C VAL A 131 -4.15 -2.45 1.38
N GLY A 132 -3.28 -1.68 2.01
CA GLY A 132 -2.55 -0.57 1.40
C GLY A 132 -1.34 -0.17 2.24
N ILE A 133 -0.24 0.19 1.60
CA ILE A 133 1.00 0.62 2.26
C ILE A 133 1.44 1.94 1.63
N TYR A 134 1.87 2.88 2.46
CA TYR A 134 2.35 4.19 2.04
C TYR A 134 3.73 4.45 2.65
N LEU A 135 4.71 4.68 1.79
CA LEU A 135 6.09 4.99 2.14
C LEU A 135 6.37 6.45 1.81
N ASN A 136 6.32 7.32 2.80
CA ASN A 136 6.41 8.76 2.65
C ASN A 136 7.76 9.28 3.14
N GLY A 137 8.23 10.37 2.52
CA GLY A 137 9.32 11.19 3.05
C GLY A 137 8.82 12.12 4.16
N LEU A 138 9.74 12.85 4.80
CA LEU A 138 9.42 13.76 5.91
C LEU A 138 8.55 14.95 5.47
N GLU A 139 8.65 15.36 4.20
CA GLU A 139 7.95 16.52 3.65
C GLU A 139 6.60 16.15 3.01
N ASP A 140 6.30 14.85 2.90
CA ASP A 140 5.05 14.40 2.33
C ASP A 140 3.90 14.59 3.33
N SER A 141 2.76 15.03 2.83
CA SER A 141 1.53 15.05 3.61
C SER A 141 1.03 13.63 3.88
N GLU A 142 0.27 13.47 4.96
CA GLU A 142 -0.41 12.22 5.22
C GLU A 142 -1.32 11.85 4.05
N PRO A 143 -1.24 10.60 3.53
CA PRO A 143 -2.04 10.18 2.40
C PRO A 143 -3.52 10.11 2.78
N ALA A 144 -4.40 10.42 1.83
CA ALA A 144 -5.83 10.33 2.06
C ALA A 144 -6.21 8.92 2.58
N VAL A 145 -7.06 8.91 3.61
CA VAL A 145 -7.47 7.66 4.28
C VAL A 145 -8.20 6.76 3.30
N GLY A 146 -7.82 5.49 3.22
CA GLY A 146 -8.45 4.51 2.34
C GLY A 146 -8.20 4.72 0.84
N ALA A 147 -7.24 5.57 0.43
CA ALA A 147 -6.98 5.85 -0.99
C ALA A 147 -6.64 4.60 -1.82
N LEU A 148 -6.05 3.58 -1.21
CA LEU A 148 -5.71 2.30 -1.86
C LEU A 148 -6.75 1.20 -1.65
N VAL A 149 -7.75 1.42 -0.80
CA VAL A 149 -8.82 0.45 -0.59
C VAL A 149 -9.82 0.58 -1.74
N PRO A 150 -9.99 -0.44 -2.60
CA PRO A 150 -10.91 -0.35 -3.73
C PRO A 150 -12.32 -0.07 -3.22
N SER A 151 -12.80 1.13 -3.49
CA SER A 151 -14.21 1.47 -3.35
C SER A 151 -14.91 0.87 -4.57
N LYS A 152 -15.29 -0.40 -4.53
CA LYS A 152 -16.29 -0.92 -5.46
C LYS A 152 -17.61 -0.29 -5.05
N SER A 153 -17.82 0.92 -5.55
CA SER A 153 -19.02 1.71 -5.34
C SER A 153 -20.17 1.11 -6.14
N GLU A 154 -20.79 0.09 -5.61
CA GLU A 154 -22.23 0.01 -5.60
C GLU A 154 -22.64 0.43 -4.18
N THR A 155 -22.48 1.71 -3.91
CA THR A 155 -23.01 2.32 -2.71
C THR A 155 -24.50 2.40 -2.91
N ILE A 156 -25.25 1.54 -2.29
CA ILE A 156 -26.64 1.85 -1.96
C ILE A 156 -26.51 2.93 -0.90
N LEU A 157 -26.55 4.19 -1.33
CA LEU A 157 -26.84 5.30 -0.45
C LEU A 157 -28.21 4.99 0.14
N ILE A 158 -28.25 4.62 1.41
CA ILE A 158 -29.49 4.66 2.18
C ILE A 158 -29.75 6.13 2.44
N GLU A 159 -30.23 6.85 1.41
CA GLU A 159 -30.89 8.12 1.58
C GLU A 159 -32.20 7.84 2.30
N GLY A 160 -32.24 8.25 3.58
CA GLY A 160 -33.49 8.47 4.30
C GLY A 160 -34.44 7.29 4.27
N HIS A 161 -34.24 6.31 5.14
CA HIS A 161 -35.40 5.57 5.62
C HIS A 161 -36.28 6.57 6.35
N THR A 162 -37.44 6.85 5.78
CA THR A 162 -38.56 7.42 6.52
C THR A 162 -38.77 6.55 7.76
N GLU A 163 -38.96 7.18 8.92
CA GLU A 163 -39.01 6.59 10.26
C GLU A 163 -40.00 5.43 10.44
N ASP A 164 -40.77 5.05 9.42
CA ASP A 164 -41.91 4.15 9.55
C ASP A 164 -41.66 2.67 9.16
N GLU A 165 -40.52 2.28 8.58
CA GLU A 165 -40.30 0.90 8.12
C GLU A 165 -38.98 0.25 8.58
N GLY A 166 -38.27 0.82 9.53
CA GLY A 166 -37.10 0.21 10.15
C GLY A 166 -37.47 -1.00 11.01
N PRO A 167 -36.60 -2.02 11.18
CA PRO A 167 -36.84 -3.09 12.12
C PRO A 167 -37.10 -2.47 13.50
N LYS A 168 -38.21 -2.89 14.13
CA LYS A 168 -38.64 -2.34 15.43
C LYS A 168 -37.50 -2.47 16.43
N VAL A 169 -36.90 -1.34 16.75
CA VAL A 169 -35.89 -1.22 17.81
C VAL A 169 -36.58 -1.52 19.14
N ASN A 170 -35.98 -2.36 19.95
CA ASN A 170 -36.47 -2.56 21.31
C ASN A 170 -36.15 -1.29 22.11
N GLU A 171 -37.14 -0.45 22.29
CA GLU A 171 -37.02 0.83 23.02
C GLU A 171 -36.79 0.63 24.52
N ASP A 172 -37.19 -0.51 25.06
CA ASP A 172 -37.11 -0.81 26.50
C ASP A 172 -35.66 -1.12 26.97
N GLU A 173 -34.75 -1.43 26.09
CA GLU A 173 -33.34 -1.69 26.42
C GLU A 173 -32.40 -0.89 25.50
N PRO A 174 -31.98 0.30 25.90
CA PRO A 174 -31.15 1.17 25.07
C PRO A 174 -29.78 0.53 24.81
N THR A 175 -29.42 0.44 23.52
CA THR A 175 -28.06 0.05 23.11
C THR A 175 -27.05 1.05 23.67
N LYS A 176 -26.12 0.59 24.48
CA LYS A 176 -25.00 1.40 24.98
C LYS A 176 -23.77 1.13 24.13
N ILE A 177 -23.21 2.17 23.54
CA ILE A 177 -21.96 2.10 22.75
C ILE A 177 -21.04 3.20 23.22
N VAL A 178 -19.77 2.85 23.46
CA VAL A 178 -18.70 3.78 23.81
C VAL A 178 -17.43 3.34 23.08
N TYR A 179 -16.79 4.26 22.39
CA TYR A 179 -15.50 4.04 21.75
C TYR A 179 -14.48 5.03 22.30
N GLU A 180 -13.50 4.54 23.02
CA GLU A 180 -12.45 5.34 23.65
C GLU A 180 -11.10 4.62 23.56
N GLN A 181 -10.05 5.36 23.26
CA GLN A 181 -8.67 4.86 23.27
C GLN A 181 -8.48 3.52 22.50
N ASN A 182 -9.10 3.42 21.32
CA ASN A 182 -9.08 2.21 20.48
C ASN A 182 -9.78 0.98 21.10
N SER A 183 -10.59 1.19 22.15
CA SER A 183 -11.36 0.14 22.81
C SER A 183 -12.85 0.39 22.63
N LEU A 184 -13.60 -0.68 22.42
CA LEU A 184 -15.04 -0.66 22.18
C LEU A 184 -15.79 -1.31 23.35
N THR A 185 -16.80 -0.59 23.85
CA THR A 185 -17.82 -1.12 24.76
C THR A 185 -19.16 -1.15 24.05
N VAL A 186 -19.82 -2.29 24.00
CA VAL A 186 -21.15 -2.45 23.41
C VAL A 186 -22.00 -3.30 24.32
N SER A 187 -23.19 -2.78 24.67
CA SER A 187 -24.24 -3.57 25.29
C SER A 187 -25.50 -3.44 24.43
N ALA A 188 -25.91 -4.54 23.83
CA ALA A 188 -27.11 -4.61 22.99
C ALA A 188 -27.83 -5.92 23.23
N LYS A 189 -29.18 -5.89 23.35
CA LYS A 189 -30.00 -7.06 23.57
C LYS A 189 -31.13 -7.09 22.57
N ARG A 190 -31.18 -8.15 21.77
CA ARG A 190 -32.17 -8.34 20.70
C ARG A 190 -32.28 -7.13 19.76
N GLN A 191 -31.14 -6.52 19.44
CA GLN A 191 -31.09 -5.36 18.55
C GLN A 191 -30.69 -5.81 17.13
N PRO A 192 -31.26 -5.19 16.08
CA PRO A 192 -30.85 -5.46 14.71
C PRO A 192 -29.34 -5.19 14.51
N LEU A 193 -28.61 -6.16 13.94
CA LEU A 193 -27.17 -6.04 13.71
C LEU A 193 -26.81 -4.77 12.94
N SER A 194 -27.56 -4.44 11.88
CA SER A 194 -27.32 -3.25 11.07
C SER A 194 -27.43 -1.95 11.89
N VAL A 195 -28.38 -1.87 12.82
CA VAL A 195 -28.56 -0.71 13.70
C VAL A 195 -27.39 -0.59 14.70
N VAL A 196 -26.99 -1.71 15.30
CA VAL A 196 -25.84 -1.73 16.23
C VAL A 196 -24.57 -1.27 15.51
N LEU A 197 -24.29 -1.81 14.32
CA LEU A 197 -23.11 -1.45 13.53
C LEU A 197 -23.13 0.01 13.06
N TYR A 198 -24.29 0.51 12.63
CA TYR A 198 -24.44 1.92 12.28
C TYR A 198 -24.12 2.85 13.47
N ARG A 199 -24.63 2.53 14.65
CA ARG A 199 -24.33 3.30 15.86
C ARG A 199 -22.86 3.22 16.28
N ILE A 200 -22.21 2.06 16.13
CA ILE A 200 -20.77 1.92 16.37
C ILE A 200 -19.98 2.79 15.38
N ALA A 201 -20.30 2.74 14.11
CA ALA A 201 -19.63 3.57 13.10
C ALA A 201 -19.85 5.06 13.35
N HIS A 202 -21.05 5.45 13.78
CA HIS A 202 -21.36 6.83 14.17
C HIS A 202 -20.53 7.29 15.37
N GLU A 203 -20.40 6.46 16.40
CA GLU A 203 -19.57 6.74 17.57
C GLU A 203 -18.07 6.85 17.21
N MET A 204 -17.61 6.04 16.25
CA MET A 204 -16.25 6.12 15.72
C MET A 204 -16.05 7.27 14.71
N HIS A 205 -17.11 7.99 14.32
CA HIS A 205 -17.10 9.05 13.30
C HIS A 205 -16.57 8.53 11.93
N ILE A 206 -16.95 7.31 11.53
CA ILE A 206 -16.54 6.69 10.27
C ILE A 206 -17.76 6.35 9.41
N PRO A 207 -17.59 6.29 8.06
CA PRO A 207 -18.64 5.83 7.17
C PRO A 207 -18.98 4.35 7.40
N PHE A 208 -20.27 4.04 7.34
CA PHE A 208 -20.81 2.69 7.37
C PHE A 208 -21.43 2.35 6.00
N GLU A 209 -21.05 1.23 5.44
CA GLU A 209 -21.58 0.71 4.18
C GLU A 209 -22.34 -0.58 4.43
N LEU A 210 -23.61 -0.60 4.04
CA LEU A 210 -24.44 -1.79 4.07
C LEU A 210 -24.46 -2.41 2.67
N LYS A 211 -23.74 -3.53 2.47
CA LYS A 211 -23.75 -4.29 1.20
C LYS A 211 -24.65 -5.50 1.25
N TRP A 212 -25.28 -5.72 2.37
CA TRP A 212 -26.18 -6.84 2.60
C TRP A 212 -27.21 -6.48 3.67
N GLU A 213 -28.47 -6.56 3.32
CA GLU A 213 -29.57 -6.43 4.28
C GLU A 213 -29.68 -7.70 5.11
N THR A 214 -29.74 -7.54 6.42
CA THR A 214 -29.87 -8.64 7.36
C THR A 214 -30.97 -8.37 8.38
N THR A 215 -31.71 -9.39 8.70
CA THR A 215 -32.68 -9.40 9.81
C THR A 215 -32.09 -9.97 11.09
N GLU A 216 -30.77 -10.21 11.11
CA GLU A 216 -30.05 -10.76 12.26
C GLU A 216 -30.22 -9.85 13.49
N LEU A 217 -30.64 -10.46 14.60
CA LEU A 217 -30.66 -9.79 15.90
C LEU A 217 -29.43 -10.22 16.69
N VAL A 218 -28.80 -9.27 17.35
CA VAL A 218 -27.61 -9.54 18.17
C VAL A 218 -27.91 -9.35 19.66
N ASP A 219 -27.40 -10.27 20.45
CA ASP A 219 -27.26 -10.19 21.88
C ASP A 219 -25.78 -10.13 22.21
N VAL A 220 -25.26 -8.95 22.54
CA VAL A 220 -23.83 -8.75 22.72
C VAL A 220 -23.54 -7.89 23.94
N ASN A 221 -22.54 -8.33 24.70
CA ASN A 221 -21.95 -7.55 25.79
C ASN A 221 -20.44 -7.57 25.65
N ILE A 222 -19.89 -6.43 25.24
CA ILE A 222 -18.47 -6.19 25.04
C ILE A 222 -18.06 -5.09 26.01
N ASP A 223 -17.04 -5.32 26.81
CA ASP A 223 -16.52 -4.33 27.75
C ASP A 223 -15.05 -4.05 27.45
N LYS A 224 -14.77 -2.83 26.97
CA LYS A 224 -13.43 -2.27 26.69
C LYS A 224 -12.49 -3.20 25.92
N LEU A 225 -12.99 -3.86 24.88
CA LEU A 225 -12.17 -4.70 24.05
C LEU A 225 -11.51 -3.91 22.91
N PRO A 226 -10.26 -4.23 22.53
CA PRO A 226 -9.66 -3.76 21.29
C PRO A 226 -10.54 -4.09 20.08
N LEU A 227 -10.49 -3.28 19.03
CA LEU A 227 -11.32 -3.47 17.85
C LEU A 227 -11.14 -4.85 17.19
N GLU A 228 -9.90 -5.35 17.19
CA GLU A 228 -9.55 -6.66 16.65
C GLU A 228 -10.25 -7.82 17.37
N GLU A 229 -10.54 -7.65 18.66
CA GLU A 229 -11.23 -8.64 19.49
C GLU A 229 -12.76 -8.41 19.53
N ALA A 230 -13.18 -7.15 19.44
CA ALA A 230 -14.59 -6.77 19.48
C ALA A 230 -15.34 -7.12 18.20
N MET A 231 -14.74 -6.86 17.02
CA MET A 231 -15.41 -7.06 15.73
C MET A 231 -15.85 -8.52 15.50
N PRO A 232 -15.02 -9.54 15.77
CA PRO A 232 -15.44 -10.94 15.64
C PRO A 232 -16.63 -11.33 16.52
N ARG A 233 -16.80 -10.66 17.66
CA ARG A 233 -17.94 -10.93 18.59
C ARG A 233 -19.24 -10.31 18.13
N LEU A 234 -19.16 -9.26 17.30
CA LEU A 234 -20.35 -8.62 16.74
C LEU A 234 -20.91 -9.45 15.58
N SER A 235 -20.10 -9.75 14.59
CA SER A 235 -20.49 -10.58 13.46
C SER A 235 -19.27 -10.96 12.61
N PRO A 236 -19.20 -12.18 12.07
CA PRO A 236 -18.17 -12.59 11.13
C PRO A 236 -18.28 -11.90 9.75
N HIS A 237 -19.37 -11.15 9.53
CA HIS A 237 -19.65 -10.49 8.25
C HIS A 237 -19.28 -8.99 8.26
N VAL A 238 -18.81 -8.49 9.40
CA VAL A 238 -18.34 -7.09 9.52
C VAL A 238 -16.89 -6.99 9.10
N ARG A 239 -16.60 -6.03 8.24
CA ARG A 239 -15.24 -5.65 7.87
C ARG A 239 -14.96 -4.25 8.37
N LEU A 240 -13.97 -4.10 9.20
CA LEU A 240 -13.50 -2.82 9.70
C LEU A 240 -12.12 -2.53 9.10
N PHE A 241 -11.97 -1.33 8.56
CA PHE A 241 -10.70 -0.86 8.02
C PHE A 241 -10.09 0.17 8.97
N VAL A 242 -8.82 -0.02 9.27
CA VAL A 242 -8.05 0.87 10.16
C VAL A 242 -6.75 1.29 9.50
N ARG A 243 -6.34 2.53 9.70
CA ARG A 243 -5.03 3.04 9.34
C ARG A 243 -4.11 2.97 10.53
N ALA A 244 -2.95 2.37 10.37
CA ALA A 244 -1.86 2.43 11.31
C ALA A 244 -0.85 3.51 10.85
N ASN A 245 -0.57 4.47 11.73
CA ASN A 245 0.58 5.36 11.60
C ASN A 245 1.72 4.72 12.42
N LEU A 246 2.72 4.17 11.72
CA LEU A 246 3.74 3.40 12.41
C LEU A 246 4.69 4.25 13.25
N GLN A 247 4.89 5.54 12.91
CA GLN A 247 5.75 6.44 13.70
C GLN A 247 5.11 6.85 15.02
N LYS A 248 3.78 7.02 15.03
CA LYS A 248 3.04 7.44 16.21
C LYS A 248 2.47 6.28 17.01
N PHE A 249 2.56 5.05 16.46
CA PHE A 249 1.91 3.85 17.02
C PHE A 249 0.40 4.03 17.22
N GLU A 250 -0.23 4.83 16.35
CA GLU A 250 -1.66 5.13 16.39
C GLU A 250 -2.37 4.27 15.36
N ARG A 251 -3.57 3.80 15.72
CA ARG A 251 -4.49 3.11 14.81
C ARG A 251 -5.82 3.84 14.80
N GLN A 252 -6.25 4.24 13.62
CA GLN A 252 -7.48 4.99 13.42
C GLN A 252 -8.43 4.21 12.50
N PRO A 253 -9.64 3.84 12.97
CA PRO A 253 -10.66 3.29 12.10
C PRO A 253 -11.11 4.34 11.09
N PHE A 254 -11.43 3.91 9.87
CA PHE A 254 -11.84 4.84 8.83
C PHE A 254 -13.01 4.36 7.95
N ARG A 255 -13.41 3.09 8.05
CA ARG A 255 -14.49 2.54 7.26
C ARG A 255 -14.99 1.24 7.86
N MET A 256 -16.32 1.06 7.89
CA MET A 256 -16.97 -0.18 8.29
C MET A 256 -17.90 -0.66 7.18
N VAL A 257 -17.89 -1.95 6.88
CA VAL A 257 -18.70 -2.56 5.82
C VAL A 257 -19.34 -3.84 6.32
N LEU A 258 -20.65 -3.98 6.19
CA LEU A 258 -21.37 -5.24 6.37
C LEU A 258 -21.49 -5.94 5.02
N VAL A 259 -20.92 -7.14 4.89
CA VAL A 259 -20.88 -7.90 3.66
C VAL A 259 -21.75 -9.17 3.77
N ARG A 260 -22.28 -9.63 2.63
CA ARG A 260 -23.03 -10.89 2.57
C ARG A 260 -22.15 -12.06 3.01
N PRO A 261 -22.69 -13.02 3.78
CA PRO A 261 -22.04 -14.30 4.02
C PRO A 261 -21.61 -14.92 2.69
N ARG A 262 -20.39 -15.39 2.61
CA ARG A 262 -19.95 -16.16 1.45
C ARG A 262 -20.72 -17.49 1.54
N GLU A 263 -21.59 -17.78 0.59
CA GLU A 263 -22.20 -19.11 0.49
C GLU A 263 -21.04 -20.11 0.50
N ALA A 264 -21.04 -21.01 1.48
CA ALA A 264 -20.13 -22.15 1.46
C ALA A 264 -20.44 -22.89 0.17
N GLY A 265 -19.54 -22.82 -0.81
CA GLY A 265 -19.68 -23.60 -2.03
C GLY A 265 -19.95 -25.06 -1.64
N PRO A 266 -20.73 -25.81 -2.44
CA PRO A 266 -21.03 -27.19 -2.11
C PRO A 266 -19.70 -27.90 -1.82
N THR A 267 -19.56 -28.36 -0.58
CA THR A 267 -18.45 -29.23 -0.17
C THR A 267 -18.59 -30.45 -1.08
N GLY A 268 -17.73 -30.54 -2.10
CA GLY A 268 -17.67 -31.71 -2.95
C GLY A 268 -17.45 -32.91 -2.03
N ALA A 269 -18.52 -33.68 -1.86
CA ALA A 269 -18.42 -35.00 -1.32
C ALA A 269 -17.69 -35.84 -2.37
N GLU A 270 -16.44 -36.18 -2.14
CA GLU A 270 -15.75 -37.33 -2.67
C GLU A 270 -15.44 -38.30 -1.54
#